data_7123c5ab3f371d4d3779aa3ed78429e7
#
_entry.id   7123c5ab3f371d4d3779aa3ed78429e7
#
_cell.length_a   1.000
_cell.length_b   1.000
_cell.length_c   1.000
_cell.angle_alpha   90.00
_cell.angle_beta   90.00
_cell.angle_gamma   90.00
#
_symmetry.space_group_name_H-M   'P 1'
#
loop_
_entity.id
_entity.type
_entity.pdbx_description
1 polymer ?
#
loop_
_entity_poly.entity_id
_entity_poly.type
_entity_poly.pdbx_seq_one_letter_code
_entity_poly.pdbx_strand_id
1 'polypeptide(L)'
;MSNINIYLCNDTKTINVNIDGNPILLSFRQEVSFNMFLSDVIEFNEKYLHPIKKFTLNIVKNIFFGERENAATNIKQKFHKFETELSSNTFALIVINKIKLDYLHILAKGEEGIERFINLSLSQKEKKLKKIYDLDFNAINKLIDMIENNFCTTENIKLTLSADNHIFINEGNKRLLKVSIEESLEPLTDAFIYAVLFDNLWLHTCKNCGIKFLSTHNAVYCEAKVCQHQIKLEEWRNKHQNIKNNKAAHEKQKLCTYMAQYIKRLKDRNAPTELVQEMEEWRISIKKKSTYIASYFIDTNTDPDEEYLAFCESTKKSFKASYNEITQSLEK
;
A
#
# COMPACT_ATOMS: atom_id res chain seq x y z
N MET A 1 9.32 -33.01 -3.97
CA MET A 1 9.89 -31.81 -4.60
C MET A 1 9.49 -30.62 -3.76
N SER A 2 10.43 -29.76 -3.44
CA SER A 2 10.13 -28.53 -2.67
C SER A 2 9.57 -27.51 -3.64
N ASN A 3 8.36 -27.04 -3.42
CA ASN A 3 7.69 -26.11 -4.32
C ASN A 3 7.47 -24.77 -3.61
N ILE A 4 7.75 -23.68 -4.31
CA ILE A 4 7.32 -22.36 -3.90
C ILE A 4 5.96 -22.13 -4.56
N ASN A 5 4.90 -22.10 -3.74
CA ASN A 5 3.55 -21.84 -4.19
C ASN A 5 3.14 -20.45 -3.73
N ILE A 6 2.62 -19.66 -4.65
CA ILE A 6 2.14 -18.30 -4.37
C ILE A 6 0.69 -18.22 -4.84
N TYR A 7 -0.14 -17.60 -4.02
CA TYR A 7 -1.56 -17.43 -4.30
C TYR A 7 -1.87 -15.93 -4.32
N LEU A 8 -2.25 -15.43 -5.49
CA LEU A 8 -2.72 -14.05 -5.63
C LEU A 8 -4.25 -14.03 -5.51
N CYS A 9 -4.76 -13.22 -4.60
CA CYS A 9 -6.19 -13.00 -4.42
C CYS A 9 -6.55 -11.58 -4.87
N ASN A 10 -7.20 -11.47 -6.02
CA ASN A 10 -7.59 -10.18 -6.58
C ASN A 10 -8.68 -9.50 -5.75
N ASP A 11 -9.57 -10.26 -5.15
CA ASP A 11 -10.69 -9.70 -4.35
C ASP A 11 -10.17 -8.97 -3.10
N THR A 12 -9.17 -9.54 -2.41
CA THR A 12 -8.56 -8.97 -1.20
C THR A 12 -7.30 -8.16 -1.47
N LYS A 13 -6.80 -8.16 -2.70
CA LYS A 13 -5.50 -7.54 -3.08
C LYS A 13 -4.35 -8.05 -2.23
N THR A 14 -4.31 -9.36 -2.00
CA THR A 14 -3.30 -10.02 -1.18
C THR A 14 -2.55 -11.11 -1.93
N ILE A 15 -1.33 -11.35 -1.49
CA ILE A 15 -0.44 -12.41 -1.95
C ILE A 15 -0.15 -13.31 -0.77
N ASN A 16 -0.50 -14.58 -0.88
CA ASN A 16 -0.13 -15.60 0.10
C ASN A 16 1.06 -16.39 -0.45
N VAL A 17 2.18 -16.31 0.24
CA VAL A 17 3.41 -17.04 -0.08
C VAL A 17 3.48 -18.27 0.80
N ASN A 18 3.59 -19.44 0.18
CA ASN A 18 3.77 -20.71 0.85
C ASN A 18 5.02 -21.41 0.30
N ILE A 19 6.05 -21.50 1.12
CA ILE A 19 7.27 -22.25 0.82
C ILE A 19 7.24 -23.48 1.68
N ASP A 20 7.03 -24.64 1.06
CA ASP A 20 7.05 -25.91 1.76
C ASP A 20 8.49 -26.28 2.09
N GLY A 21 8.82 -26.23 3.39
CA GLY A 21 10.13 -26.56 3.90
C GLY A 21 10.44 -28.04 3.75
N ASN A 22 11.62 -28.35 3.22
CA ASN A 22 12.34 -29.57 3.50
C ASN A 22 13.48 -29.23 4.49
N PRO A 23 14.30 -30.15 4.97
CA PRO A 23 15.38 -29.88 5.95
C PRO A 23 16.35 -28.76 5.55
N ILE A 24 16.25 -28.24 4.33
CA ILE A 24 17.18 -27.29 3.75
C ILE A 24 16.51 -25.94 3.45
N LEU A 25 15.18 -25.94 3.16
CA LEU A 25 14.40 -24.74 2.94
C LEU A 25 13.71 -24.28 4.20
N LEU A 26 13.67 -22.99 4.45
CA LEU A 26 12.80 -22.42 5.48
C LEU A 26 11.34 -22.67 5.11
N SER A 27 10.58 -23.27 6.03
CA SER A 27 9.12 -23.26 5.93
C SER A 27 8.65 -21.83 6.18
N PHE A 28 8.03 -21.23 5.17
CA PHE A 28 7.60 -19.83 5.24
C PHE A 28 6.16 -19.71 4.74
N ARG A 29 5.31 -19.09 5.56
CA ARG A 29 3.95 -18.72 5.19
C ARG A 29 3.73 -17.25 5.55
N GLN A 30 3.40 -16.46 4.60
CA GLN A 30 3.10 -15.05 4.81
C GLN A 30 2.01 -14.57 3.86
N GLU A 31 1.09 -13.77 4.39
CA GLU A 31 0.13 -13.01 3.61
C GLU A 31 0.53 -11.54 3.60
N VAL A 32 0.66 -10.95 2.43
CA VAL A 32 1.00 -9.55 2.24
C VAL A 32 0.03 -8.89 1.27
N SER A 33 -0.25 -7.59 1.45
CA SER A 33 -1.02 -6.84 0.47
C SER A 33 -0.21 -6.59 -0.82
N PHE A 34 -0.89 -6.31 -1.94
CA PHE A 34 -0.23 -5.92 -3.18
C PHE A 34 0.68 -4.69 -2.99
N ASN A 35 0.26 -3.74 -2.17
CA ASN A 35 1.05 -2.55 -1.86
C ASN A 35 2.31 -2.87 -1.05
N MET A 36 2.22 -3.80 -0.10
CA MET A 36 3.39 -4.26 0.66
C MET A 36 4.35 -5.03 -0.25
N PHE A 37 3.84 -5.93 -1.08
CA PHE A 37 4.66 -6.65 -2.05
C PHE A 37 5.36 -5.72 -3.05
N LEU A 38 4.65 -4.72 -3.56
CA LEU A 38 5.24 -3.68 -4.41
C LEU A 38 6.39 -2.94 -3.69
N SER A 39 6.17 -2.57 -2.43
CA SER A 39 7.20 -1.92 -1.60
C SER A 39 8.42 -2.82 -1.43
N ASP A 40 8.20 -4.11 -1.19
CA ASP A 40 9.25 -5.12 -1.07
C ASP A 40 10.06 -5.26 -2.37
N VAL A 41 9.42 -5.22 -3.55
CA VAL A 41 10.09 -5.25 -4.86
C VAL A 41 10.96 -4.01 -5.06
N ILE A 42 10.46 -2.84 -4.72
CA ILE A 42 11.19 -1.57 -4.84
C ILE A 42 12.40 -1.58 -3.91
N GLU A 43 12.20 -1.94 -2.64
CA GLU A 43 13.29 -2.04 -1.66
C GLU A 43 14.33 -3.09 -2.07
N PHE A 44 13.87 -4.22 -2.62
CA PHE A 44 14.76 -5.26 -3.15
C PHE A 44 15.65 -4.71 -4.25
N ASN A 45 15.10 -3.97 -5.21
CA ASN A 45 15.87 -3.36 -6.28
C ASN A 45 16.93 -2.40 -5.74
N GLU A 46 16.56 -1.54 -4.82
CA GLU A 46 17.44 -0.50 -4.30
C GLU A 46 18.57 -1.04 -3.39
N LYS A 47 18.24 -2.01 -2.54
CA LYS A 47 19.17 -2.45 -1.47
C LYS A 47 19.79 -3.81 -1.71
N TYR A 48 19.05 -4.76 -2.26
CA TYR A 48 19.40 -6.18 -2.21
C TYR A 48 19.77 -6.79 -3.55
N LEU A 49 19.30 -6.24 -4.66
CA LEU A 49 19.53 -6.81 -5.99
C LEU A 49 21.04 -7.00 -6.29
N HIS A 50 21.85 -5.98 -6.04
CA HIS A 50 23.30 -6.05 -6.31
C HIS A 50 24.03 -7.02 -5.35
N PRO A 51 23.83 -6.98 -4.03
CA PRO A 51 24.38 -7.97 -3.10
C PRO A 51 24.01 -9.41 -3.44
N ILE A 52 22.76 -9.65 -3.83
CA ILE A 52 22.28 -10.99 -4.17
C ILE A 52 22.88 -11.47 -5.50
N LYS A 53 22.94 -10.63 -6.53
CA LYS A 53 23.66 -10.94 -7.77
C LYS A 53 25.11 -11.34 -7.50
N LYS A 54 25.82 -10.57 -6.67
CA LYS A 54 27.21 -10.86 -6.29
C LYS A 54 27.32 -12.17 -5.49
N PHE A 55 26.39 -12.42 -4.58
CA PHE A 55 26.33 -13.66 -3.81
C PHE A 55 26.11 -14.87 -4.72
N THR A 56 25.17 -14.79 -5.64
CA THR A 56 24.86 -15.84 -6.61
C THR A 56 26.07 -16.17 -7.48
N LEU A 57 26.78 -15.16 -7.98
CA LEU A 57 28.02 -15.37 -8.73
C LEU A 57 29.11 -16.02 -7.86
N ASN A 58 29.19 -15.72 -6.57
CA ASN A 58 30.15 -16.36 -5.67
C ASN A 58 29.80 -17.80 -5.37
N ILE A 59 28.49 -18.14 -5.23
CA ILE A 59 28.03 -19.54 -5.13
C ILE A 59 28.52 -20.33 -6.34
N VAL A 60 28.29 -19.80 -7.53
CA VAL A 60 28.73 -20.40 -8.79
C VAL A 60 30.24 -20.67 -8.79
N LYS A 61 31.03 -19.63 -8.46
CA LYS A 61 32.50 -19.76 -8.40
C LYS A 61 32.93 -20.84 -7.37
N ASN A 62 32.35 -20.84 -6.18
CA ASN A 62 32.71 -21.79 -5.12
C ASN A 62 32.35 -23.23 -5.46
N ILE A 63 31.21 -23.47 -6.15
CA ILE A 63 30.83 -24.82 -6.62
C ILE A 63 31.86 -25.37 -7.62
N PHE A 64 32.44 -24.51 -8.45
CA PHE A 64 33.33 -24.92 -9.55
C PHE A 64 34.82 -24.92 -9.22
N PHE A 65 35.23 -24.07 -8.28
CA PHE A 65 36.66 -23.82 -8.02
C PHE A 65 37.05 -24.02 -6.55
N GLY A 66 36.10 -24.35 -5.66
CA GLY A 66 36.36 -24.49 -4.22
C GLY A 66 36.58 -25.94 -3.76
N GLU A 67 37.27 -26.09 -2.65
CA GLU A 67 37.33 -27.36 -1.90
C GLU A 67 35.92 -27.72 -1.42
N ARG A 68 35.42 -28.90 -1.84
CA ARG A 68 33.98 -29.27 -1.78
C ARG A 68 33.36 -29.19 -0.37
N GLU A 69 34.05 -29.61 0.68
CA GLU A 69 33.48 -29.63 2.04
C GLU A 69 33.38 -28.25 2.68
N ASN A 70 34.38 -27.41 2.54
CA ASN A 70 34.37 -26.06 3.08
C ASN A 70 33.40 -25.13 2.31
N ALA A 71 33.23 -25.34 1.01
CA ALA A 71 32.30 -24.56 0.19
C ALA A 71 30.84 -24.75 0.60
N ALA A 72 30.40 -26.00 0.88
CA ALA A 72 29.02 -26.30 1.24
C ALA A 72 28.64 -25.65 2.60
N THR A 73 29.53 -25.69 3.59
CA THR A 73 29.32 -25.09 4.92
C THR A 73 29.25 -23.56 4.82
N ASN A 74 30.17 -22.95 4.09
CA ASN A 74 30.21 -21.50 3.87
C ASN A 74 28.96 -20.99 3.12
N ILE A 75 28.46 -21.76 2.14
CA ILE A 75 27.26 -21.41 1.39
C ILE A 75 26.02 -21.49 2.30
N LYS A 76 25.87 -22.54 3.12
CA LYS A 76 24.78 -22.65 4.10
C LYS A 76 24.76 -21.47 5.08
N GLN A 77 25.90 -21.11 5.64
CA GLN A 77 26.02 -19.97 6.56
C GLN A 77 25.64 -18.65 5.89
N LYS A 78 26.05 -18.43 4.65
CA LYS A 78 25.70 -17.23 3.89
C LYS A 78 24.21 -17.16 3.55
N PHE A 79 23.58 -18.29 3.17
CA PHE A 79 22.13 -18.33 2.98
C PHE A 79 21.39 -17.98 4.27
N HIS A 80 21.78 -18.58 5.38
CA HIS A 80 21.17 -18.30 6.68
C HIS A 80 21.30 -16.81 7.07
N LYS A 81 22.46 -16.21 6.81
CA LYS A 81 22.68 -14.79 7.03
C LYS A 81 21.72 -13.93 6.18
N PHE A 82 21.61 -14.22 4.88
CA PHE A 82 20.68 -13.50 4.01
C PHE A 82 19.22 -13.71 4.42
N GLU A 83 18.80 -14.93 4.76
CA GLU A 83 17.46 -15.22 5.25
C GLU A 83 17.11 -14.39 6.49
N THR A 84 18.05 -14.20 7.39
CA THR A 84 17.87 -13.39 8.59
C THR A 84 17.80 -11.91 8.27
N GLU A 85 18.70 -11.39 7.45
CA GLU A 85 18.76 -9.98 7.05
C GLU A 85 17.55 -9.55 6.20
N LEU A 86 16.99 -10.48 5.41
CA LEU A 86 15.88 -10.24 4.48
C LEU A 86 14.53 -10.66 5.02
N SER A 87 14.45 -11.08 6.29
CA SER A 87 13.23 -11.63 6.91
C SER A 87 12.01 -10.69 6.85
N SER A 88 12.23 -9.38 6.74
CA SER A 88 11.18 -8.37 6.62
C SER A 88 10.72 -8.11 5.17
N ASN A 89 11.43 -8.63 4.15
CA ASN A 89 11.14 -8.38 2.75
C ASN A 89 10.70 -9.68 2.07
N THR A 90 9.40 -9.82 1.84
CA THR A 90 8.78 -11.03 1.27
C THR A 90 9.32 -11.37 -0.11
N PHE A 91 9.49 -10.38 -0.98
CA PHE A 91 10.00 -10.60 -2.33
C PHE A 91 11.45 -11.11 -2.31
N ALA A 92 12.30 -10.51 -1.46
CA ALA A 92 13.68 -10.94 -1.28
C ALA A 92 13.77 -12.39 -0.77
N LEU A 93 12.89 -12.79 0.17
CA LEU A 93 12.81 -14.17 0.66
C LEU A 93 12.42 -15.15 -0.45
N ILE A 94 11.47 -14.78 -1.33
CA ILE A 94 11.11 -15.61 -2.49
C ILE A 94 12.33 -15.79 -3.41
N VAL A 95 13.03 -14.72 -3.74
CA VAL A 95 14.21 -14.75 -4.61
C VAL A 95 15.31 -15.63 -4.02
N ILE A 96 15.64 -15.45 -2.73
CA ILE A 96 16.68 -16.24 -2.06
C ILE A 96 16.30 -17.73 -1.99
N ASN A 97 15.04 -18.04 -1.69
CA ASN A 97 14.60 -19.44 -1.67
C ASN A 97 14.60 -20.07 -3.05
N LYS A 98 14.28 -19.30 -4.11
CA LYS A 98 14.41 -19.78 -5.50
C LYS A 98 15.89 -20.09 -5.84
N ILE A 99 16.81 -19.18 -5.53
CA ILE A 99 18.25 -19.40 -5.74
C ILE A 99 18.74 -20.62 -4.98
N LYS A 100 18.24 -20.84 -3.75
CA LYS A 100 18.55 -22.00 -2.91
C LYS A 100 18.03 -23.30 -3.52
N LEU A 101 16.81 -23.31 -4.07
CA LEU A 101 16.24 -24.44 -4.82
C LEU A 101 17.09 -24.81 -6.04
N ASP A 102 17.47 -23.84 -6.83
CA ASP A 102 18.31 -24.07 -8.00
C ASP A 102 19.66 -24.67 -7.62
N TYR A 103 20.26 -24.15 -6.55
CA TYR A 103 21.48 -24.69 -5.99
C TYR A 103 21.31 -26.14 -5.54
N LEU A 104 20.21 -26.46 -4.86
CA LEU A 104 19.91 -27.82 -4.42
C LEU A 104 19.62 -28.77 -5.58
N HIS A 105 18.92 -28.31 -6.62
CA HIS A 105 18.71 -29.11 -7.83
C HIS A 105 20.02 -29.45 -8.53
N ILE A 106 20.98 -28.55 -8.52
CA ILE A 106 22.33 -28.80 -9.05
C ILE A 106 23.06 -29.87 -8.20
N LEU A 107 22.95 -29.77 -6.87
CA LEU A 107 23.56 -30.73 -5.94
C LEU A 107 22.86 -32.11 -5.95
N ALA A 108 21.52 -32.13 -6.02
CA ALA A 108 20.72 -33.37 -5.92
C ALA A 108 20.77 -34.25 -7.16
N LYS A 109 21.26 -33.75 -8.30
CA LYS A 109 21.50 -34.57 -9.50
C LYS A 109 22.63 -35.59 -9.31
N GLY A 110 23.14 -35.71 -8.07
CA GLY A 110 24.07 -36.73 -7.63
C GLY A 110 25.44 -36.63 -8.26
N GLU A 111 26.31 -37.61 -7.93
CA GLU A 111 27.67 -37.69 -8.48
C GLU A 111 27.68 -37.71 -10.01
N GLU A 112 26.76 -38.41 -10.66
CA GLU A 112 26.65 -38.43 -12.12
C GLU A 112 26.25 -37.07 -12.72
N GLY A 113 25.37 -36.33 -12.07
CA GLY A 113 24.96 -34.98 -12.49
C GLY A 113 26.08 -33.94 -12.30
N ILE A 114 26.78 -34.07 -11.16
CA ILE A 114 27.96 -33.24 -10.84
C ILE A 114 29.13 -33.64 -11.76
N GLU A 115 29.39 -34.92 -12.00
CA GLU A 115 30.41 -35.34 -12.94
C GLU A 115 30.13 -34.91 -14.39
N ARG A 116 28.88 -35.04 -14.88
CA ARG A 116 28.50 -34.51 -16.18
C ARG A 116 28.68 -33.00 -16.25
N PHE A 117 28.43 -32.30 -15.16
CA PHE A 117 28.61 -30.87 -15.10
C PHE A 117 30.09 -30.50 -14.93
N ILE A 118 30.87 -31.25 -14.16
CA ILE A 118 32.32 -31.08 -14.02
C ILE A 118 33.05 -31.30 -15.34
N ASN A 119 32.60 -32.26 -16.12
CA ASN A 119 33.19 -32.60 -17.42
C ASN A 119 32.82 -31.62 -18.54
N LEU A 120 31.94 -30.65 -18.29
CA LEU A 120 31.72 -29.55 -19.22
C LEU A 120 32.92 -28.59 -19.24
N SER A 121 33.23 -28.03 -20.37
CA SER A 121 34.23 -26.97 -20.48
C SER A 121 33.79 -25.74 -19.63
N LEU A 122 34.75 -24.94 -19.18
CA LEU A 122 34.49 -23.74 -18.39
C LEU A 122 33.41 -22.83 -19.01
N SER A 123 33.53 -22.62 -20.33
CA SER A 123 32.57 -21.81 -21.09
C SER A 123 31.17 -22.40 -21.15
N GLN A 124 31.05 -23.72 -21.19
CA GLN A 124 29.73 -24.41 -21.15
C GLN A 124 29.11 -24.35 -19.75
N LYS A 125 29.91 -24.42 -18.69
CA LYS A 125 29.49 -24.27 -17.29
C LYS A 125 28.95 -22.86 -17.06
N GLU A 126 29.74 -21.84 -17.42
CA GLU A 126 29.33 -20.45 -17.32
C GLU A 126 28.06 -20.18 -18.11
N LYS A 127 27.95 -20.72 -19.33
CA LYS A 127 26.78 -20.53 -20.20
C LYS A 127 25.50 -21.15 -19.61
N LYS A 128 25.59 -22.37 -19.02
CA LYS A 128 24.42 -23.01 -18.33
C LYS A 128 23.97 -22.27 -17.11
N LEU A 129 24.89 -21.86 -16.25
CA LEU A 129 24.58 -21.13 -15.03
C LEU A 129 24.09 -19.73 -15.32
N LYS A 130 24.76 -19.04 -16.24
CA LYS A 130 24.31 -17.74 -16.70
C LYS A 130 22.88 -17.82 -17.22
N LYS A 131 22.52 -18.86 -17.97
CA LYS A 131 21.14 -19.03 -18.47
C LYS A 131 20.11 -19.14 -17.34
N ILE A 132 20.38 -19.87 -16.26
CA ILE A 132 19.46 -20.02 -15.11
C ILE A 132 19.27 -18.68 -14.40
N TYR A 133 20.36 -17.99 -14.08
CA TYR A 133 20.31 -16.71 -13.39
C TYR A 133 19.81 -15.56 -14.27
N ASP A 134 20.14 -15.56 -15.56
CA ASP A 134 19.63 -14.55 -16.49
C ASP A 134 18.10 -14.62 -16.59
N LEU A 135 17.48 -15.81 -16.49
CA LEU A 135 16.01 -15.94 -16.49
C LEU A 135 15.39 -15.25 -15.27
N ASP A 136 15.89 -15.53 -14.06
CA ASP A 136 15.35 -14.95 -12.84
C ASP A 136 15.59 -13.43 -12.78
N PHE A 137 16.80 -12.98 -13.10
CA PHE A 137 17.11 -11.55 -13.09
C PHE A 137 16.43 -10.78 -14.21
N ASN A 138 16.17 -11.40 -15.37
CA ASN A 138 15.37 -10.80 -16.43
C ASN A 138 13.91 -10.64 -16.00
N ALA A 139 13.33 -11.64 -15.30
CA ALA A 139 12.00 -11.54 -14.76
C ALA A 139 11.90 -10.40 -13.71
N ILE A 140 12.89 -10.28 -12.82
CA ILE A 140 12.97 -9.19 -11.84
C ILE A 140 13.10 -7.84 -12.55
N ASN A 141 13.99 -7.70 -13.51
CA ASN A 141 14.17 -6.47 -14.27
C ASN A 141 12.88 -6.08 -15.01
N LYS A 142 12.19 -7.03 -15.64
CA LYS A 142 10.88 -6.82 -16.29
C LYS A 142 9.87 -6.21 -15.31
N LEU A 143 9.77 -6.75 -14.09
CA LEU A 143 8.88 -6.22 -13.07
C LEU A 143 9.28 -4.81 -12.63
N ILE A 144 10.59 -4.55 -12.46
CA ILE A 144 11.12 -3.23 -12.11
C ILE A 144 10.81 -2.22 -13.22
N ASP A 145 11.07 -2.57 -14.48
CA ASP A 145 10.78 -1.72 -15.64
C ASP A 145 9.29 -1.36 -15.70
N MET A 146 8.41 -2.33 -15.40
CA MET A 146 6.97 -2.08 -15.31
C MET A 146 6.60 -1.11 -14.20
N ILE A 147 7.23 -1.22 -13.03
CA ILE A 147 7.03 -0.31 -11.91
C ILE A 147 7.56 1.10 -12.26
N GLU A 148 8.72 1.20 -12.90
CA GLU A 148 9.30 2.49 -13.31
C GLU A 148 8.45 3.19 -14.36
N ASN A 149 7.85 2.43 -15.28
CA ASN A 149 6.93 2.93 -16.30
C ASN A 149 5.46 3.00 -15.82
N ASN A 150 5.21 2.95 -14.50
CA ASN A 150 3.89 3.04 -13.87
C ASN A 150 2.86 2.02 -14.42
N PHE A 151 3.31 0.83 -14.81
CA PHE A 151 2.52 -0.18 -15.51
C PHE A 151 1.86 0.33 -16.80
N CYS A 152 2.27 1.50 -17.28
CA CYS A 152 1.84 2.04 -18.55
C CYS A 152 2.78 1.50 -19.64
N THR A 153 2.25 0.71 -20.56
CA THR A 153 3.01 0.26 -21.72
C THR A 153 2.34 0.71 -22.98
N THR A 154 3.13 1.33 -23.84
CA THR A 154 2.74 1.65 -25.22
C THR A 154 2.88 0.45 -26.15
N GLU A 155 3.53 -0.63 -25.69
CA GLU A 155 3.77 -1.85 -26.43
C GLU A 155 3.00 -3.02 -25.82
N ASN A 156 2.61 -4.00 -26.67
CA ASN A 156 1.92 -5.21 -26.22
C ASN A 156 2.81 -6.00 -25.25
N ILE A 157 2.51 -5.94 -23.95
CA ILE A 157 3.16 -6.80 -22.98
C ILE A 157 2.72 -8.22 -23.27
N LYS A 158 3.67 -9.05 -23.66
CA LYS A 158 3.44 -10.48 -23.75
C LYS A 158 3.55 -11.08 -22.35
N LEU A 159 2.42 -11.21 -21.66
CA LEU A 159 2.32 -11.98 -20.43
C LEU A 159 2.05 -13.44 -20.79
N THR A 160 2.91 -14.33 -20.34
CA THR A 160 2.76 -15.76 -20.57
C THR A 160 2.21 -16.42 -19.31
N LEU A 161 0.89 -16.47 -19.19
CA LEU A 161 0.24 -17.30 -18.17
C LEU A 161 0.15 -18.73 -18.74
N SER A 162 1.10 -19.59 -18.40
CA SER A 162 1.07 -20.99 -18.82
C SER A 162 0.23 -21.84 -17.86
N ALA A 163 -0.53 -22.80 -18.40
CA ALA A 163 -1.33 -23.71 -17.59
C ALA A 163 -0.51 -24.58 -16.62
N ASP A 164 0.79 -24.75 -16.90
CA ASP A 164 1.68 -25.54 -16.05
C ASP A 164 2.04 -24.82 -14.74
N ASN A 165 2.14 -23.49 -14.79
CA ASN A 165 2.59 -22.67 -13.66
C ASN A 165 1.48 -21.80 -13.05
N HIS A 166 0.33 -21.67 -13.73
CA HIS A 166 -0.76 -20.79 -13.31
C HIS A 166 -2.08 -21.56 -13.28
N ILE A 167 -2.69 -21.66 -12.10
CA ILE A 167 -3.97 -22.35 -11.92
C ILE A 167 -4.93 -21.42 -11.22
N PHE A 168 -6.09 -21.16 -11.86
CA PHE A 168 -7.19 -20.45 -11.20
C PHE A 168 -7.93 -21.43 -10.28
N ILE A 169 -8.04 -21.08 -9.01
CA ILE A 169 -8.71 -21.86 -7.98
C ILE A 169 -9.87 -21.03 -7.44
N ASN A 170 -11.03 -21.65 -7.33
CA ASN A 170 -12.17 -21.07 -6.61
C ASN A 170 -12.20 -21.64 -5.20
N GLU A 171 -12.01 -20.82 -4.19
CA GLU A 171 -12.07 -21.19 -2.78
C GLU A 171 -13.20 -20.42 -2.09
N GLY A 172 -14.36 -21.03 -1.99
CA GLY A 172 -15.59 -20.35 -1.59
C GLY A 172 -15.97 -19.24 -2.57
N ASN A 173 -16.06 -18.01 -2.09
CA ASN A 173 -16.35 -16.83 -2.91
C ASN A 173 -15.10 -16.11 -3.45
N LYS A 174 -13.90 -16.63 -3.19
CA LYS A 174 -12.65 -16.02 -3.62
C LYS A 174 -12.09 -16.68 -4.86
N ARG A 175 -11.58 -15.88 -5.78
CA ARG A 175 -10.80 -16.34 -6.93
C ARG A 175 -9.32 -16.16 -6.63
N LEU A 176 -8.61 -17.28 -6.61
CA LEU A 176 -7.17 -17.31 -6.36
C LEU A 176 -6.45 -17.69 -7.64
N LEU A 177 -5.37 -17.01 -7.95
CA LEU A 177 -4.41 -17.42 -8.95
C LEU A 177 -3.23 -18.08 -8.23
N LYS A 178 -3.17 -19.42 -8.29
CA LYS A 178 -2.00 -20.17 -7.81
C LYS A 178 -0.89 -20.10 -8.82
N VAL A 179 0.30 -19.71 -8.36
CA VAL A 179 1.52 -19.66 -9.14
C VAL A 179 2.53 -20.63 -8.54
N SER A 180 3.05 -21.53 -9.36
CA SER A 180 4.11 -22.46 -8.97
C SER A 180 5.44 -21.98 -9.58
N ILE A 181 6.44 -21.78 -8.72
CA ILE A 181 7.77 -21.35 -9.15
C ILE A 181 8.69 -22.59 -9.18
N GLU A 182 9.02 -23.03 -10.37
CA GLU A 182 9.90 -24.17 -10.60
C GLU A 182 11.22 -23.76 -11.26
N GLU A 183 11.15 -23.30 -12.50
CA GLU A 183 12.35 -23.02 -13.30
C GLU A 183 12.82 -21.56 -13.22
N SER A 184 11.90 -20.61 -13.09
CA SER A 184 12.21 -19.17 -13.02
C SER A 184 11.20 -18.39 -12.21
N LEU A 185 11.51 -17.13 -11.89
CA LEU A 185 10.60 -16.16 -11.25
C LEU A 185 9.60 -15.54 -12.23
N GLU A 186 9.70 -15.82 -13.53
CA GLU A 186 8.83 -15.23 -14.55
C GLU A 186 7.34 -15.49 -14.28
N PRO A 187 6.89 -16.71 -13.88
CA PRO A 187 5.49 -16.93 -13.54
C PRO A 187 4.95 -16.00 -12.46
N LEU A 188 5.74 -15.71 -11.42
CA LEU A 188 5.34 -14.79 -10.36
C LEU A 188 5.23 -13.35 -10.86
N THR A 189 6.24 -12.88 -11.60
CA THR A 189 6.27 -11.50 -12.10
C THR A 189 5.13 -11.27 -13.09
N ASP A 190 4.87 -12.21 -13.98
CA ASP A 190 3.78 -12.14 -14.94
C ASP A 190 2.40 -12.18 -14.26
N ALA A 191 2.24 -13.04 -13.26
CA ALA A 191 1.00 -13.10 -12.48
C ALA A 191 0.72 -11.81 -11.71
N PHE A 192 1.75 -11.21 -11.11
CA PHE A 192 1.59 -9.94 -10.40
C PHE A 192 1.25 -8.78 -11.36
N ILE A 193 1.97 -8.67 -12.47
CA ILE A 193 1.68 -7.67 -13.52
C ILE A 193 0.25 -7.87 -14.04
N TYR A 194 -0.14 -9.11 -14.33
CA TYR A 194 -1.50 -9.44 -14.76
C TYR A 194 -2.54 -8.99 -13.72
N ALA A 195 -2.33 -9.29 -12.44
CA ALA A 195 -3.26 -8.91 -11.38
C ALA A 195 -3.42 -7.38 -11.27
N VAL A 196 -2.32 -6.63 -11.39
CA VAL A 196 -2.35 -5.16 -11.39
C VAL A 196 -3.14 -4.61 -12.58
N LEU A 197 -2.88 -5.13 -13.80
CA LEU A 197 -3.54 -4.67 -15.02
C LEU A 197 -5.01 -5.10 -15.08
N PHE A 198 -5.32 -6.34 -14.68
CA PHE A 198 -6.68 -6.89 -14.70
C PHE A 198 -7.61 -6.12 -13.77
N ASP A 199 -7.13 -5.72 -12.60
CA ASP A 199 -7.90 -4.95 -11.63
C ASP A 199 -7.88 -3.44 -11.87
N ASN A 200 -7.29 -2.99 -12.98
CA ASN A 200 -7.11 -1.58 -13.30
C ASN A 200 -6.48 -0.81 -12.12
N LEU A 201 -5.47 -1.39 -11.51
CA LEU A 201 -4.71 -0.72 -10.45
C LEU A 201 -3.69 0.23 -11.06
N TRP A 202 -3.68 1.44 -10.57
CA TRP A 202 -2.78 2.49 -11.03
C TRP A 202 -1.71 2.74 -9.99
N LEU A 203 -0.49 2.96 -10.45
CA LEU A 203 0.63 3.27 -9.57
C LEU A 203 0.65 4.77 -9.27
N HIS A 204 0.63 5.09 -7.99
CA HIS A 204 0.69 6.46 -7.48
C HIS A 204 1.93 6.64 -6.60
N THR A 205 2.37 7.89 -6.48
CA THR A 205 3.39 8.29 -5.50
C THR A 205 2.71 9.11 -4.41
N CYS A 206 2.82 8.68 -3.17
CA CYS A 206 2.23 9.38 -2.03
C CYS A 206 2.87 10.76 -1.85
N LYS A 207 2.05 11.82 -1.88
CA LYS A 207 2.51 13.21 -1.74
C LYS A 207 3.19 13.48 -0.38
N ASN A 208 2.82 12.72 0.67
CA ASN A 208 3.38 12.92 2.01
C ASN A 208 4.66 12.14 2.27
N CYS A 209 4.71 10.85 1.94
CA CYS A 209 5.84 9.98 2.28
C CYS A 209 6.69 9.55 1.08
N GLY A 210 6.30 9.89 -0.16
CA GLY A 210 7.03 9.54 -1.38
C GLY A 210 6.94 8.05 -1.79
N ILE A 211 6.27 7.20 -0.99
CA ILE A 211 6.16 5.77 -1.28
C ILE A 211 5.23 5.55 -2.47
N LYS A 212 5.63 4.66 -3.38
CA LYS A 212 4.78 4.20 -4.49
C LYS A 212 3.74 3.21 -3.96
N PHE A 213 2.49 3.32 -4.42
CA PHE A 213 1.39 2.44 -4.04
C PHE A 213 0.37 2.26 -5.16
N LEU A 214 -0.36 1.14 -5.13
CA LEU A 214 -1.41 0.81 -6.10
C LEU A 214 -2.78 1.22 -5.57
N SER A 215 -3.61 1.80 -6.44
CA SER A 215 -5.00 2.14 -6.13
C SER A 215 -5.89 2.05 -7.38
N THR A 216 -7.17 1.74 -7.20
CA THR A 216 -8.19 1.77 -8.26
C THR A 216 -8.70 3.20 -8.54
N HIS A 217 -8.33 4.16 -7.71
CA HIS A 217 -8.78 5.55 -7.79
C HIS A 217 -7.58 6.48 -7.95
N ASN A 218 -7.83 7.69 -8.45
CA ASN A 218 -6.80 8.72 -8.47
C ASN A 218 -6.49 9.19 -7.03
N ALA A 219 -5.62 8.44 -6.35
CA ALA A 219 -5.25 8.65 -4.96
C ALA A 219 -3.94 9.45 -4.86
N VAL A 220 -3.96 10.49 -4.04
CA VAL A 220 -2.80 11.38 -3.80
C VAL A 220 -1.96 10.89 -2.62
N TYR A 221 -2.55 10.11 -1.70
CA TYR A 221 -1.95 9.63 -0.46
C TYR A 221 -2.17 8.13 -0.30
N CYS A 222 -1.14 7.44 0.21
CA CYS A 222 -1.23 6.01 0.52
C CYS A 222 -2.13 5.75 1.76
N GLU A 223 -2.44 4.49 2.02
CA GLU A 223 -3.32 4.07 3.12
C GLU A 223 -2.70 4.18 4.52
N ALA A 224 -1.42 4.55 4.63
CA ALA A 224 -0.76 4.71 5.92
C ALA A 224 -1.48 5.77 6.77
N LYS A 225 -1.76 5.45 8.06
CA LYS A 225 -2.51 6.32 8.99
C LYS A 225 -1.98 7.75 9.05
N VAL A 226 -0.64 7.90 9.02
CA VAL A 226 0.01 9.22 9.02
C VAL A 226 -0.34 10.01 7.77
N CYS A 227 -0.34 9.36 6.60
CA CYS A 227 -0.66 10.01 5.32
C CYS A 227 -2.14 10.35 5.23
N GLN A 228 -3.03 9.47 5.70
CA GLN A 228 -4.47 9.73 5.79
C GLN A 228 -4.81 10.89 6.74
N HIS A 229 -4.04 11.05 7.81
CA HIS A 229 -4.19 12.20 8.70
C HIS A 229 -3.85 13.52 8.00
N GLN A 230 -2.85 13.55 7.11
CA GLN A 230 -2.50 14.75 6.33
C GLN A 230 -3.63 15.21 5.40
N ILE A 231 -4.38 14.27 4.78
CA ILE A 231 -5.57 14.62 3.98
C ILE A 231 -6.55 15.43 4.84
N LYS A 232 -6.90 14.92 6.02
CA LYS A 232 -7.83 15.60 6.94
C LYS A 232 -7.31 16.98 7.36
N LEU A 233 -6.01 17.12 7.57
CA LEU A 233 -5.39 18.40 7.91
C LEU A 233 -5.42 19.39 6.74
N GLU A 234 -5.16 18.94 5.49
CA GLU A 234 -5.24 19.80 4.31
C GLU A 234 -6.67 20.21 4.03
N GLU A 235 -7.64 19.30 4.08
CA GLU A 235 -9.06 19.63 3.96
C GLU A 235 -9.50 20.64 5.02
N TRP A 236 -9.06 20.44 6.27
CA TRP A 236 -9.33 21.38 7.35
C TRP A 236 -8.71 22.76 7.08
N ARG A 237 -7.42 22.80 6.65
CA ARG A 237 -6.72 24.06 6.31
C ARG A 237 -7.41 24.79 5.15
N ASN A 238 -7.72 24.08 4.06
CA ASN A 238 -8.41 24.65 2.89
C ASN A 238 -9.78 25.21 3.28
N LYS A 239 -10.54 24.49 4.08
CA LYS A 239 -11.83 24.94 4.59
C LYS A 239 -11.70 26.20 5.44
N HIS A 240 -10.70 26.26 6.33
CA HIS A 240 -10.48 27.44 7.18
C HIS A 240 -9.93 28.62 6.38
N GLN A 241 -9.12 28.39 5.36
CA GLN A 241 -8.60 29.44 4.50
C GLN A 241 -9.73 30.05 3.63
N ASN A 242 -10.61 29.22 3.09
CA ASN A 242 -11.79 29.67 2.37
C ASN A 242 -12.75 30.47 3.28
N ILE A 243 -12.94 30.03 4.52
CA ILE A 243 -13.75 30.77 5.51
C ILE A 243 -13.11 32.13 5.82
N LYS A 244 -11.79 32.22 5.97
CA LYS A 244 -11.09 33.49 6.22
C LYS A 244 -11.14 34.45 5.04
N ASN A 245 -11.10 33.93 3.82
CA ASN A 245 -11.06 34.72 2.60
C ASN A 245 -12.43 35.21 2.15
N ASN A 246 -13.52 34.62 2.65
CA ASN A 246 -14.88 35.02 2.34
C ASN A 246 -15.60 35.53 3.61
N LYS A 247 -15.95 36.82 3.62
CA LYS A 247 -16.59 37.47 4.77
C LYS A 247 -17.92 36.84 5.15
N ALA A 248 -18.75 36.45 4.16
CA ALA A 248 -20.03 35.78 4.43
C ALA A 248 -19.86 34.42 5.12
N ALA A 249 -18.91 33.61 4.64
CA ALA A 249 -18.55 32.36 5.25
C ALA A 249 -18.05 32.53 6.70
N HIS A 250 -17.25 33.59 6.93
CA HIS A 250 -16.73 33.93 8.25
C HIS A 250 -17.86 34.38 9.22
N GLU A 251 -18.77 35.27 8.79
CA GLU A 251 -19.89 35.68 9.65
C GLU A 251 -20.85 34.53 9.94
N LYS A 252 -21.15 33.66 8.99
CA LYS A 252 -21.88 32.43 9.21
C LYS A 252 -21.21 31.53 10.26
N GLN A 253 -19.91 31.35 10.15
CA GLN A 253 -19.14 30.52 11.09
C GLN A 253 -19.17 31.14 12.52
N LYS A 254 -19.00 32.45 12.64
CA LYS A 254 -19.12 33.20 13.91
C LYS A 254 -20.49 32.98 14.54
N LEU A 255 -21.56 33.12 13.76
CA LEU A 255 -22.93 32.93 14.22
C LEU A 255 -23.14 31.50 14.74
N CYS A 256 -22.76 30.49 13.96
CA CYS A 256 -22.91 29.08 14.34
C CYS A 256 -22.11 28.73 15.61
N THR A 257 -20.88 29.25 15.73
CA THR A 257 -20.02 29.03 16.90
C THR A 257 -20.60 29.69 18.15
N TYR A 258 -21.10 30.91 17.98
CA TYR A 258 -21.74 31.66 19.06
C TYR A 258 -22.93 30.88 19.67
N MET A 259 -23.86 30.44 18.80
CA MET A 259 -25.02 29.65 19.26
C MET A 259 -24.61 28.34 19.94
N ALA A 260 -23.64 27.61 19.37
CA ALA A 260 -23.14 26.37 19.93
C ALA A 260 -22.54 26.55 21.36
N GLN A 261 -21.85 27.66 21.60
CA GLN A 261 -21.28 27.98 22.90
C GLN A 261 -22.37 28.20 23.96
N TYR A 262 -23.48 28.86 23.64
CA TYR A 262 -24.59 29.06 24.60
C TYR A 262 -25.30 27.75 24.90
N ILE A 263 -25.52 26.89 23.90
CA ILE A 263 -26.10 25.57 24.13
C ILE A 263 -25.18 24.71 25.02
N LYS A 264 -23.86 24.74 24.76
CA LYS A 264 -22.91 24.06 25.62
C LYS A 264 -23.02 24.56 27.08
N ARG A 265 -23.11 25.88 27.32
CA ARG A 265 -23.26 26.46 28.66
C ARG A 265 -24.56 26.04 29.33
N LEU A 266 -25.68 25.86 28.59
CA LEU A 266 -26.90 25.31 29.15
C LEU A 266 -26.72 23.86 29.60
N LYS A 267 -26.05 23.03 28.80
CA LYS A 267 -25.72 21.64 29.14
C LYS A 267 -24.81 21.58 30.36
N ASP A 268 -23.79 22.43 30.43
CA ASP A 268 -22.84 22.49 31.55
C ASP A 268 -23.55 22.95 32.88
N ARG A 269 -24.70 23.67 32.77
CA ARG A 269 -25.55 24.09 33.91
C ARG A 269 -26.67 23.10 34.25
N ASN A 270 -26.68 21.91 33.59
CA ASN A 270 -27.72 20.88 33.75
C ASN A 270 -29.14 21.42 33.51
N ALA A 271 -29.31 22.29 32.49
CA ALA A 271 -30.63 22.78 32.10
C ALA A 271 -31.54 21.63 31.65
N PRO A 272 -32.89 21.72 31.83
CA PRO A 272 -33.81 20.70 31.35
C PRO A 272 -33.61 20.33 29.93
N THR A 273 -33.67 19.02 29.63
CA THR A 273 -33.35 18.47 28.30
C THR A 273 -34.25 19.07 27.22
N GLU A 274 -35.52 19.33 27.52
CA GLU A 274 -36.47 19.92 26.58
C GLU A 274 -36.04 21.32 26.13
N LEU A 275 -35.57 22.17 27.05
CA LEU A 275 -35.10 23.53 26.74
C LEU A 275 -33.80 23.51 25.92
N VAL A 276 -32.91 22.56 26.24
CA VAL A 276 -31.68 22.39 25.47
C VAL A 276 -32.01 21.92 24.03
N GLN A 277 -32.97 21.02 23.89
CA GLN A 277 -33.41 20.52 22.58
C GLN A 277 -34.07 21.62 21.77
N GLU A 278 -34.94 22.44 22.35
CA GLU A 278 -35.57 23.58 21.70
C GLU A 278 -34.52 24.57 21.13
N MET A 279 -33.53 24.89 21.92
CA MET A 279 -32.41 25.75 21.50
C MET A 279 -31.55 25.11 20.40
N GLU A 280 -31.36 23.80 20.42
CA GLU A 280 -30.66 23.06 19.36
C GLU A 280 -31.45 23.05 18.04
N GLU A 281 -32.77 22.84 18.10
CA GLU A 281 -33.63 22.89 16.91
C GLU A 281 -33.65 24.29 16.31
N TRP A 282 -33.73 25.32 17.12
CA TRP A 282 -33.61 26.68 16.65
C TRP A 282 -32.25 26.96 16.01
N ARG A 283 -31.15 26.52 16.62
CA ARG A 283 -29.81 26.60 16.03
C ARG A 283 -29.74 25.93 14.65
N ILE A 284 -30.33 24.74 14.52
CA ILE A 284 -30.35 23.99 13.24
C ILE A 284 -31.11 24.79 12.17
N SER A 285 -32.27 25.36 12.51
CA SER A 285 -33.04 26.19 11.61
C SER A 285 -32.27 27.41 11.13
N ILE A 286 -31.67 28.17 12.07
CA ILE A 286 -30.82 29.32 11.77
C ILE A 286 -29.63 28.95 10.89
N LYS A 287 -28.96 27.82 11.20
CA LYS A 287 -27.85 27.32 10.40
C LYS A 287 -28.26 27.05 8.96
N LYS A 288 -29.43 26.44 8.72
CA LYS A 288 -29.97 26.19 7.37
C LYS A 288 -30.21 27.52 6.64
N LYS A 289 -30.91 28.46 7.27
CA LYS A 289 -31.22 29.77 6.70
C LYS A 289 -29.94 30.56 6.41
N SER A 290 -29.02 30.65 7.37
CA SER A 290 -27.73 31.33 7.20
C SER A 290 -26.87 30.71 6.12
N THR A 291 -26.92 29.36 5.96
CA THR A 291 -26.20 28.66 4.90
C THR A 291 -26.76 29.03 3.52
N TYR A 292 -28.08 29.07 3.38
CA TYR A 292 -28.73 29.42 2.13
C TYR A 292 -28.39 30.86 1.69
N ILE A 293 -28.47 31.82 2.60
CA ILE A 293 -28.14 33.22 2.30
C ILE A 293 -26.64 33.37 2.01
N ALA A 294 -25.76 32.76 2.85
CA ALA A 294 -24.33 32.88 2.67
C ALA A 294 -23.82 32.21 1.37
N SER A 295 -24.51 31.16 0.88
CA SER A 295 -24.12 30.52 -0.39
C SER A 295 -24.11 31.47 -1.56
N TYR A 296 -25.05 32.38 -1.65
CA TYR A 296 -25.08 33.41 -2.71
C TYR A 296 -23.79 34.26 -2.74
N PHE A 297 -23.35 34.76 -1.58
CA PHE A 297 -22.13 35.57 -1.48
C PHE A 297 -20.85 34.75 -1.68
N ILE A 298 -20.89 33.48 -1.29
CA ILE A 298 -19.75 32.54 -1.47
C ILE A 298 -19.61 32.23 -2.97
N ASP A 299 -20.71 31.89 -3.64
CA ASP A 299 -20.70 31.44 -5.03
C ASP A 299 -20.40 32.62 -6.00
N THR A 300 -20.84 33.80 -5.67
CA THR A 300 -20.56 35.04 -6.44
C THR A 300 -19.24 35.69 -6.04
N ASN A 301 -18.57 35.19 -5.00
CA ASN A 301 -17.36 35.78 -4.43
C ASN A 301 -17.50 37.29 -4.10
N THR A 302 -18.68 37.68 -3.59
CA THR A 302 -19.00 39.05 -3.17
C THR A 302 -19.00 39.17 -1.64
N ASP A 303 -18.81 40.40 -1.15
CA ASP A 303 -18.96 40.70 0.26
C ASP A 303 -20.44 40.62 0.69
N PRO A 304 -20.72 40.18 1.93
CA PRO A 304 -22.08 40.15 2.47
C PRO A 304 -22.64 41.55 2.58
N ASP A 305 -23.91 41.68 2.20
CA ASP A 305 -24.64 42.95 2.30
C ASP A 305 -25.00 43.29 3.76
N GLU A 306 -25.49 44.52 3.97
CA GLU A 306 -25.89 45.01 5.27
C GLU A 306 -27.06 44.20 5.85
N GLU A 307 -27.95 43.69 4.99
CA GLU A 307 -29.11 42.88 5.41
C GLU A 307 -28.68 41.55 6.02
N TYR A 308 -27.72 40.85 5.38
CA TYR A 308 -27.19 39.62 5.92
C TYR A 308 -26.40 39.83 7.24
N LEU A 309 -25.62 40.90 7.33
CA LEU A 309 -24.92 41.26 8.56
C LEU A 309 -25.89 41.59 9.69
N ALA A 310 -26.96 42.39 9.40
CA ALA A 310 -28.03 42.68 10.35
C ALA A 310 -28.76 41.40 10.82
N PHE A 311 -29.05 40.48 9.90
CA PHE A 311 -29.61 39.17 10.24
C PHE A 311 -28.71 38.41 11.20
N CYS A 312 -27.41 38.34 10.96
CA CYS A 312 -26.47 37.65 11.87
C CYS A 312 -26.45 38.29 13.27
N GLU A 313 -26.40 39.61 13.35
CA GLU A 313 -26.36 40.35 14.61
C GLU A 313 -27.67 40.27 15.38
N SER A 314 -28.82 40.42 14.74
CA SER A 314 -30.15 40.30 15.37
C SER A 314 -30.37 38.89 15.92
N THR A 315 -29.93 37.86 15.15
CA THR A 315 -30.01 36.46 15.58
C THR A 315 -29.15 36.19 16.83
N LYS A 316 -27.90 36.71 16.88
CA LYS A 316 -27.06 36.61 18.08
C LYS A 316 -27.72 37.22 19.31
N LYS A 317 -28.33 38.41 19.15
CA LYS A 317 -29.03 39.10 20.24
C LYS A 317 -30.22 38.31 20.73
N SER A 318 -31.07 37.81 19.83
CA SER A 318 -32.26 37.01 20.20
C SER A 318 -31.86 35.72 20.86
N PHE A 319 -30.84 35.02 20.34
CA PHE A 319 -30.35 33.76 20.93
C PHE A 319 -29.79 33.94 22.36
N LYS A 320 -29.09 35.07 22.59
CA LYS A 320 -28.59 35.43 23.89
C LYS A 320 -29.74 35.79 24.89
N ALA A 321 -30.77 36.48 24.37
CA ALA A 321 -31.93 36.80 25.19
C ALA A 321 -32.65 35.56 25.73
N SER A 322 -32.96 34.60 24.83
CA SER A 322 -33.56 33.30 25.22
C SER A 322 -32.65 32.51 26.15
N TYR A 323 -31.33 32.49 25.94
CA TYR A 323 -30.41 31.89 26.91
C TYR A 323 -30.51 32.50 28.29
N ASN A 324 -30.57 33.87 28.38
CA ASN A 324 -30.66 34.55 29.65
C ASN A 324 -32.00 34.27 30.38
N GLU A 325 -33.12 34.22 29.63
CA GLU A 325 -34.43 33.84 30.17
C GLU A 325 -34.42 32.45 30.78
N ILE A 326 -33.86 31.47 30.04
CA ILE A 326 -33.70 30.09 30.52
C ILE A 326 -32.85 30.07 31.82
N THR A 327 -31.70 30.77 31.81
CA THR A 327 -30.80 30.76 32.96
C THR A 327 -31.39 31.43 34.17
N GLN A 328 -32.18 32.52 34.03
CA GLN A 328 -32.92 33.16 35.11
C GLN A 328 -34.03 32.28 35.68
N SER A 329 -34.67 31.45 34.86
CA SER A 329 -35.68 30.49 35.32
C SER A 329 -35.06 29.33 36.10
N LEU A 330 -33.78 28.99 35.86
CA LEU A 330 -33.07 27.94 36.60
C LEU A 330 -32.52 28.41 37.95
N GLU A 331 -32.40 29.73 38.16
CA GLU A 331 -31.91 30.35 39.42
C GLU A 331 -33.05 30.68 40.39
N LYS A 332 -34.30 30.51 39.98
CA LYS A 332 -35.50 30.64 40.84
C LYS A 332 -35.96 29.28 41.34
#